data_aa7a063a5345059652c515105ac629ee
#
_entry.id   aa7a063a5345059652c515105ac629ee
#
_cell.length_a   1.000
_cell.length_b   1.000
_cell.length_c   1.000
_cell.angle_alpha   90.00
_cell.angle_beta   90.00
_cell.angle_gamma   90.00
#
_symmetry.space_group_name_H-M   'P 1'
#
loop_
_entity.id
_entity.type
_entity.pdbx_description
1 polymer ?
#
loop_
_entity_poly.entity_id
_entity_poly.type
_entity_poly.pdbx_seq_one_letter_code
_entity_poly.pdbx_strand_id
1 'polypeptide(L)'
;MTIVRAAIFISAFFIWRVLYAAPTEHSVSPSRQFVIYGADAALRGAVSDLAERTKADFLMLVRQRDNWTVPIVLNLQPQQANLPEVPAADLRFSQTGFGLKLQLDLTLSEKLDSSLVERELLRAVLLEMIYRKESHRAAGTVFVEPPDWLLDGVLALAPGREREYLLEALTTANKTVPLETFLRQRPELLDSAGRVLYRAHSFALVQMLVDGRDGPGRLAQYIAHLPDASNEPLTNLKAHFPFLVADAEGSWQLTLRRARNFQAYQLLTFAESEQRLAELLSVKISQANKPAEVASLDDLAKRKISPGEKMALGRLNRDLLVFVTQANPVLRPIAREYEQITALLARGKRRGVTKHLSHLDATRKQLAARMSDIDDYMNWFEATQMKNGSGNFANYLKAVDQSQSSASKRHDPLSVYVDALEDQVEN
;
A
#
# COMPACT_ATOMS: atom_id res chain seq x y z
N MET A 1 -37.53 69.39 24.93
CA MET A 1 -37.46 68.69 23.62
C MET A 1 -36.01 68.26 23.23
N THR A 2 -35.11 68.08 24.17
CA THR A 2 -33.66 67.84 23.91
C THR A 2 -33.14 66.49 24.40
N ILE A 3 -33.96 65.69 25.13
CA ILE A 3 -33.55 64.38 25.71
C ILE A 3 -33.92 63.20 24.77
N VAL A 4 -34.90 63.37 23.90
CA VAL A 4 -35.38 62.29 23.01
C VAL A 4 -34.46 62.12 21.78
N ARG A 5 -33.67 63.12 21.41
CA ARG A 5 -32.73 63.04 20.25
C ARG A 5 -31.41 62.33 20.56
N ALA A 6 -31.00 62.24 21.82
CA ALA A 6 -29.78 61.54 22.23
C ALA A 6 -29.95 60.02 22.29
N ALA A 7 -31.16 59.52 22.58
CA ALA A 7 -31.42 58.09 22.65
C ALA A 7 -31.45 57.37 21.28
N ILE A 8 -31.83 58.11 20.23
CA ILE A 8 -31.91 57.54 18.87
C ILE A 8 -30.51 57.38 18.24
N PHE A 9 -29.50 58.20 18.60
CA PHE A 9 -28.13 58.10 18.08
C PHE A 9 -27.35 56.97 18.74
N ILE A 10 -27.63 56.58 19.97
CA ILE A 10 -26.94 55.47 20.65
C ILE A 10 -27.48 54.11 20.16
N SER A 11 -28.76 54.01 19.78
CA SER A 11 -29.33 52.77 19.19
C SER A 11 -28.81 52.48 17.78
N ALA A 12 -28.46 53.51 16.99
CA ALA A 12 -27.96 53.34 15.62
C ALA A 12 -26.49 52.85 15.56
N PHE A 13 -25.72 53.10 16.63
CA PHE A 13 -24.34 52.65 16.69
C PHE A 13 -24.15 51.17 17.14
N PHE A 14 -25.19 50.56 17.73
CA PHE A 14 -25.16 49.14 18.18
C PHE A 14 -25.66 48.16 17.12
N ILE A 15 -26.24 48.59 16.03
CA ILE A 15 -26.80 47.74 14.96
C ILE A 15 -25.73 47.45 13.87
N TRP A 16 -24.59 48.11 13.88
CA TRP A 16 -23.55 47.90 12.85
C TRP A 16 -22.35 47.04 13.29
N ARG A 17 -22.51 46.18 14.26
CA ARG A 17 -21.75 44.97 14.32
C ARG A 17 -22.45 43.92 13.46
N VAL A 18 -22.52 44.16 12.15
CA VAL A 18 -22.69 43.15 11.16
C VAL A 18 -21.58 42.13 11.45
N LEU A 19 -22.00 40.90 11.85
CA LEU A 19 -21.12 39.74 11.88
C LEU A 19 -20.41 39.69 10.52
N TYR A 20 -19.22 40.25 10.43
CA TYR A 20 -18.26 39.77 9.47
C TYR A 20 -17.92 38.36 9.93
N ALA A 21 -18.67 37.36 9.46
CA ALA A 21 -18.19 36.00 9.46
C ALA A 21 -16.82 36.07 8.77
N ALA A 22 -15.75 35.86 9.53
CA ALA A 22 -14.43 35.79 8.95
C ALA A 22 -14.52 34.84 7.74
N PRO A 23 -14.01 35.23 6.57
CA PRO A 23 -14.07 34.34 5.41
C PRO A 23 -13.51 33.00 5.84
N THR A 24 -14.31 31.95 5.70
CA THR A 24 -13.90 30.60 6.07
C THR A 24 -12.62 30.32 5.30
N GLU A 25 -11.50 30.17 6.03
CA GLU A 25 -10.23 29.88 5.42
C GLU A 25 -10.35 28.62 4.58
N HIS A 26 -9.91 28.71 3.33
CA HIS A 26 -9.93 27.60 2.41
C HIS A 26 -8.60 27.49 1.65
N SER A 27 -8.32 26.30 1.14
CA SER A 27 -7.20 26.05 0.24
C SER A 27 -7.75 25.40 -1.03
N VAL A 28 -7.14 25.71 -2.16
CA VAL A 28 -7.48 25.13 -3.46
C VAL A 28 -6.30 24.26 -3.90
N SER A 29 -6.58 23.03 -4.32
CA SER A 29 -5.55 22.09 -4.75
C SER A 29 -4.87 22.54 -6.06
N PRO A 30 -3.68 22.03 -6.40
CA PRO A 30 -2.94 22.38 -7.62
C PRO A 30 -3.76 22.20 -8.90
N SER A 31 -4.55 21.12 -9.01
CA SER A 31 -5.45 20.93 -10.17
C SER A 31 -6.70 21.78 -10.15
N ARG A 32 -6.96 22.50 -9.06
CA ARG A 32 -8.17 23.29 -8.78
C ARG A 32 -9.46 22.47 -8.70
N GLN A 33 -9.38 21.16 -8.65
CA GLN A 33 -10.55 20.29 -8.50
C GLN A 33 -11.02 20.20 -7.06
N PHE A 34 -10.09 20.25 -6.09
CA PHE A 34 -10.43 20.13 -4.68
C PHE A 34 -10.38 21.50 -4.00
N VAL A 35 -11.45 21.84 -3.29
CA VAL A 35 -11.58 23.07 -2.49
C VAL A 35 -11.77 22.65 -1.04
N ILE A 36 -10.80 22.91 -0.18
CA ILE A 36 -10.73 22.39 1.18
C ILE A 36 -10.98 23.52 2.18
N TYR A 37 -12.00 23.35 3.02
CA TYR A 37 -12.40 24.27 4.08
C TYR A 37 -12.10 23.71 5.46
N GLY A 38 -11.95 24.60 6.45
CA GLY A 38 -11.76 24.25 7.85
C GLY A 38 -10.33 23.88 8.19
N ALA A 39 -10.11 23.49 9.45
CA ALA A 39 -8.81 23.15 10.03
C ALA A 39 -7.70 24.20 9.76
N ASP A 40 -6.46 23.88 10.11
CA ASP A 40 -5.31 24.72 9.80
C ASP A 40 -4.78 24.53 8.37
N ALA A 41 -3.89 25.42 7.95
CA ALA A 41 -3.32 25.40 6.59
C ALA A 41 -2.48 24.13 6.31
N ALA A 42 -1.80 23.59 7.32
CA ALA A 42 -0.96 22.40 7.17
C ALA A 42 -1.83 21.16 6.91
N LEU A 43 -2.91 21.00 7.66
CA LEU A 43 -3.84 19.88 7.48
C LEU A 43 -4.61 20.00 6.15
N ARG A 44 -5.04 21.22 5.76
CA ARG A 44 -5.61 21.44 4.42
C ARG A 44 -4.64 21.08 3.32
N GLY A 45 -3.35 21.39 3.47
CA GLY A 45 -2.28 20.99 2.55
C GLY A 45 -2.15 19.47 2.46
N ALA A 46 -2.07 18.78 3.59
CA ALA A 46 -1.95 17.32 3.63
C ALA A 46 -3.16 16.61 2.97
N VAL A 47 -4.38 17.09 3.22
CA VAL A 47 -5.60 16.55 2.59
C VAL A 47 -5.63 16.85 1.09
N SER A 48 -5.16 18.04 0.66
CA SER A 48 -5.00 18.37 -0.75
C SER A 48 -4.06 17.42 -1.46
N ASP A 49 -2.88 17.15 -0.87
CA ASP A 49 -1.89 16.23 -1.44
C ASP A 49 -2.42 14.79 -1.51
N LEU A 50 -3.17 14.35 -0.49
CA LEU A 50 -3.82 13.04 -0.50
C LEU A 50 -4.85 12.93 -1.63
N ALA A 51 -5.71 13.96 -1.79
CA ALA A 51 -6.74 13.98 -2.82
C ALA A 51 -6.14 13.98 -4.24
N GLU A 52 -5.09 14.80 -4.47
CA GLU A 52 -4.41 14.85 -5.76
C GLU A 52 -3.70 13.53 -6.08
N ARG A 53 -3.04 12.90 -5.10
CA ARG A 53 -2.42 11.57 -5.28
C ARG A 53 -3.46 10.51 -5.61
N THR A 54 -4.55 10.41 -4.83
CA THR A 54 -5.62 9.45 -5.07
C THR A 54 -6.20 9.60 -6.48
N LYS A 55 -6.41 10.84 -6.93
CA LYS A 55 -6.85 11.12 -8.30
C LYS A 55 -5.80 10.72 -9.34
N ALA A 56 -4.55 11.09 -9.14
CA ALA A 56 -3.46 10.81 -10.08
C ALA A 56 -3.24 9.29 -10.26
N ASP A 57 -3.25 8.53 -9.17
CA ASP A 57 -3.10 7.07 -9.20
C ASP A 57 -4.25 6.41 -9.98
N PHE A 58 -5.48 6.87 -9.77
CA PHE A 58 -6.63 6.39 -10.52
C PHE A 58 -6.54 6.75 -12.02
N LEU A 59 -6.23 8.00 -12.37
CA LEU A 59 -6.10 8.43 -13.77
C LEU A 59 -4.98 7.69 -14.49
N MET A 60 -3.87 7.39 -13.79
CA MET A 60 -2.79 6.56 -14.32
C MET A 60 -3.26 5.13 -14.60
N LEU A 61 -4.01 4.53 -13.68
CA LEU A 61 -4.56 3.18 -13.84
C LEU A 61 -5.46 3.08 -15.07
N VAL A 62 -6.37 4.04 -15.28
CA VAL A 62 -7.32 4.06 -16.39
C VAL A 62 -6.76 4.74 -17.66
N ARG A 63 -5.51 5.23 -17.62
CA ARG A 63 -4.83 5.95 -18.70
C ARG A 63 -5.64 7.11 -19.26
N GLN A 64 -6.29 7.86 -18.37
CA GLN A 64 -7.05 9.05 -18.73
C GLN A 64 -6.27 10.32 -18.42
N ARG A 65 -6.54 11.38 -19.22
CA ARG A 65 -6.03 12.72 -18.92
C ARG A 65 -6.85 13.34 -17.80
N ASP A 66 -6.21 14.20 -17.03
CA ASP A 66 -6.90 15.00 -16.02
C ASP A 66 -7.83 16.01 -16.72
N ASN A 67 -9.12 15.71 -16.68
CA ASN A 67 -10.17 16.54 -17.28
C ASN A 67 -11.41 16.44 -16.39
N TRP A 68 -11.52 17.35 -15.44
CA TRP A 68 -12.65 17.46 -14.51
C TRP A 68 -13.54 18.66 -14.85
N THR A 69 -14.80 18.62 -14.45
CA THR A 69 -15.79 19.70 -14.66
C THR A 69 -16.43 20.17 -13.36
N VAL A 70 -16.53 19.30 -12.38
CA VAL A 70 -17.19 19.60 -11.09
C VAL A 70 -16.14 19.63 -9.99
N PRO A 71 -15.98 20.77 -9.27
CA PRO A 71 -15.11 20.82 -8.10
C PRO A 71 -15.67 19.95 -6.96
N ILE A 72 -14.76 19.31 -6.22
CA ILE A 72 -15.06 18.53 -5.04
C ILE A 72 -14.75 19.38 -3.81
N VAL A 73 -15.74 19.62 -2.98
CA VAL A 73 -15.61 20.39 -1.75
C VAL A 73 -15.30 19.44 -0.60
N LEU A 74 -14.22 19.71 0.13
CA LEU A 74 -13.82 18.96 1.33
C LEU A 74 -13.98 19.87 2.56
N ASN A 75 -14.78 19.46 3.53
CA ASN A 75 -14.96 20.19 4.78
C ASN A 75 -14.29 19.42 5.93
N LEU A 76 -13.28 20.02 6.52
CA LEU A 76 -12.59 19.47 7.68
C LEU A 76 -13.23 20.00 8.96
N GLN A 77 -13.93 19.14 9.69
CA GLN A 77 -14.67 19.52 10.90
C GLN A 77 -14.04 18.86 12.13
N PRO A 78 -13.81 19.59 13.22
CA PRO A 78 -13.37 18.97 14.45
C PRO A 78 -14.47 18.07 15.02
N GLN A 79 -14.09 16.96 15.61
CA GLN A 79 -15.03 16.11 16.35
C GLN A 79 -15.62 16.89 17.53
N GLN A 80 -16.95 16.95 17.61
CA GLN A 80 -17.63 17.63 18.69
C GLN A 80 -18.00 16.62 19.80
N ALA A 81 -17.53 16.87 21.02
CA ALA A 81 -17.64 15.93 22.15
C ALA A 81 -19.09 15.60 22.56
N ASN A 82 -20.07 16.43 22.20
CA ASN A 82 -21.47 16.33 22.66
C ASN A 82 -22.47 15.94 21.57
N LEU A 83 -22.01 15.59 20.37
CA LEU A 83 -22.89 15.11 19.31
C LEU A 83 -22.87 13.57 19.24
N PRO A 84 -23.99 12.95 18.79
CA PRO A 84 -23.97 11.51 18.48
C PRO A 84 -22.85 11.20 17.47
N GLU A 85 -22.40 9.96 17.43
CA GLU A 85 -21.33 9.52 16.54
C GLU A 85 -21.61 9.96 15.10
N VAL A 86 -20.86 10.96 14.66
CA VAL A 86 -20.87 11.42 13.27
C VAL A 86 -19.91 10.52 12.49
N PRO A 87 -20.26 10.05 11.29
CA PRO A 87 -19.33 9.30 10.45
C PRO A 87 -18.01 10.05 10.27
N ALA A 88 -16.90 9.33 10.27
CA ALA A 88 -15.58 9.91 10.07
C ALA A 88 -15.45 10.57 8.69
N ALA A 89 -16.17 10.07 7.69
CA ALA A 89 -16.32 10.66 6.37
C ALA A 89 -17.77 10.51 5.89
N ASP A 90 -18.34 11.59 5.37
CA ASP A 90 -19.71 11.65 4.83
C ASP A 90 -19.68 12.34 3.46
N LEU A 91 -19.85 11.56 2.40
CA LEU A 91 -19.86 12.06 1.03
C LEU A 91 -21.28 12.39 0.60
N ARG A 92 -21.54 13.68 0.34
CA ARG A 92 -22.82 14.18 -0.15
C ARG A 92 -22.72 14.50 -1.64
N PHE A 93 -23.57 13.86 -2.37
CA PHE A 93 -23.75 14.06 -3.79
C PHE A 93 -25.16 14.59 -4.06
N SER A 94 -25.26 15.77 -4.63
CA SER A 94 -26.55 16.42 -4.88
C SER A 94 -26.54 17.23 -6.16
N GLN A 95 -27.70 17.33 -6.79
CA GLN A 95 -27.93 18.22 -7.92
C GLN A 95 -28.55 19.53 -7.41
N THR A 96 -27.94 20.64 -7.76
CA THR A 96 -28.44 21.99 -7.47
C THR A 96 -28.92 22.64 -8.76
N GLY A 97 -29.59 23.81 -8.68
CA GLY A 97 -29.97 24.57 -9.86
C GLY A 97 -28.78 25.07 -10.71
N PHE A 98 -27.55 24.98 -10.18
CA PHE A 98 -26.31 25.36 -10.86
C PHE A 98 -25.47 24.15 -11.33
N GLY A 99 -25.99 22.92 -11.20
CA GLY A 99 -25.29 21.70 -11.59
C GLY A 99 -25.06 20.76 -10.41
N LEU A 100 -24.12 19.82 -10.59
CA LEU A 100 -23.75 18.82 -9.60
C LEU A 100 -22.93 19.43 -8.47
N LYS A 101 -23.16 19.01 -7.25
CA LYS A 101 -22.34 19.34 -6.08
C LYS A 101 -21.83 18.06 -5.43
N LEU A 102 -20.52 17.98 -5.29
CA LEU A 102 -19.81 16.93 -4.55
C LEU A 102 -19.18 17.56 -3.30
N GLN A 103 -19.59 17.07 -2.13
CA GLN A 103 -19.09 17.56 -0.86
C GLN A 103 -18.78 16.38 0.04
N LEU A 104 -17.52 16.31 0.49
CA LEU A 104 -17.02 15.32 1.45
C LEU A 104 -16.76 16.02 2.78
N ASP A 105 -17.54 15.70 3.78
CA ASP A 105 -17.38 16.16 5.15
C ASP A 105 -16.49 15.17 5.91
N LEU A 106 -15.36 15.61 6.43
CA LEU A 106 -14.39 14.81 7.18
C LEU A 106 -14.40 15.23 8.64
N THR A 107 -14.71 14.31 9.54
CA THR A 107 -14.69 14.54 10.99
C THR A 107 -13.28 14.21 11.51
N LEU A 108 -12.55 15.24 11.92
CA LEU A 108 -11.18 15.13 12.43
C LEU A 108 -11.22 14.55 13.85
N SER A 109 -10.74 13.33 14.01
CA SER A 109 -10.51 12.66 15.29
C SER A 109 -9.10 12.11 15.34
N GLU A 110 -8.59 11.83 16.55
CA GLU A 110 -7.28 11.17 16.73
C GLU A 110 -7.19 9.79 16.05
N LYS A 111 -8.33 9.20 15.71
CA LYS A 111 -8.45 7.86 15.11
C LYS A 111 -8.93 7.92 13.65
N LEU A 112 -8.77 9.06 12.96
CA LEU A 112 -9.19 9.15 11.56
C LEU A 112 -8.35 8.21 10.70
N ASP A 113 -9.00 7.19 10.16
CA ASP A 113 -8.36 6.23 9.26
C ASP A 113 -8.14 6.86 7.88
N SER A 114 -6.87 7.03 7.51
CA SER A 114 -6.49 7.56 6.20
C SER A 114 -7.01 6.71 5.03
N SER A 115 -7.15 5.40 5.23
CA SER A 115 -7.67 4.48 4.21
C SER A 115 -9.15 4.73 3.91
N LEU A 116 -9.92 5.09 4.93
CA LEU A 116 -11.32 5.50 4.76
C LEU A 116 -11.41 6.83 3.99
N VAL A 117 -10.56 7.80 4.34
CA VAL A 117 -10.52 9.10 3.64
C VAL A 117 -10.17 8.91 2.17
N GLU A 118 -9.16 8.12 1.85
CA GLU A 118 -8.78 7.81 0.46
C GLU A 118 -9.93 7.13 -0.31
N ARG A 119 -10.64 6.22 0.34
CA ARG A 119 -11.77 5.51 -0.27
C ARG A 119 -12.89 6.47 -0.64
N GLU A 120 -13.24 7.39 0.25
CA GLU A 120 -14.27 8.38 -0.02
C GLU A 120 -13.80 9.48 -1.03
N LEU A 121 -12.52 9.84 -1.02
CA LEU A 121 -11.91 10.68 -2.05
C LEU A 121 -11.98 10.01 -3.43
N LEU A 122 -11.62 8.73 -3.53
CA LEU A 122 -11.75 7.97 -4.78
C LEU A 122 -13.21 7.88 -5.21
N ARG A 123 -14.15 7.64 -4.29
CA ARG A 123 -15.59 7.63 -4.58
C ARG A 123 -16.04 8.97 -5.16
N ALA A 124 -15.61 10.09 -4.57
CA ALA A 124 -15.93 11.42 -5.07
C ALA A 124 -15.37 11.67 -6.48
N VAL A 125 -14.14 11.24 -6.75
CA VAL A 125 -13.51 11.34 -8.08
C VAL A 125 -14.27 10.49 -9.11
N LEU A 126 -14.67 9.27 -8.75
CA LEU A 126 -15.44 8.40 -9.62
C LEU A 126 -16.84 8.98 -9.89
N LEU A 127 -17.52 9.52 -8.90
CA LEU A 127 -18.82 10.17 -9.08
C LEU A 127 -18.71 11.39 -10.01
N GLU A 128 -17.66 12.18 -9.86
CA GLU A 128 -17.39 13.28 -10.81
C GLU A 128 -17.22 12.74 -12.23
N MET A 129 -16.44 11.69 -12.42
CA MET A 129 -16.23 11.07 -13.73
C MET A 129 -17.51 10.48 -14.34
N ILE A 130 -18.34 9.85 -13.51
CA ILE A 130 -19.62 9.26 -13.91
C ILE A 130 -20.58 10.34 -14.43
N TYR A 131 -20.70 11.46 -13.66
CA TYR A 131 -21.75 12.43 -13.90
C TYR A 131 -21.29 13.74 -14.58
N ARG A 132 -20.00 13.90 -14.90
CA ARG A 132 -19.48 15.12 -15.53
C ARG A 132 -20.16 15.49 -16.85
N LYS A 133 -20.68 14.51 -17.59
CA LYS A 133 -21.39 14.72 -18.85
C LYS A 133 -22.90 14.87 -18.68
N GLU A 134 -23.43 14.55 -17.51
CA GLU A 134 -24.85 14.52 -17.22
C GLU A 134 -25.25 15.58 -16.17
N SER A 135 -24.87 16.82 -16.43
CA SER A 135 -25.10 17.94 -15.50
C SER A 135 -26.56 18.24 -15.22
N HIS A 136 -27.51 17.69 -16.01
CA HIS A 136 -28.94 17.97 -15.88
C HIS A 136 -29.76 16.67 -15.87
N ARG A 137 -29.75 15.95 -14.74
CA ARG A 137 -30.70 14.86 -14.51
C ARG A 137 -32.03 15.40 -13.95
N ALA A 138 -33.13 14.73 -14.28
CA ALA A 138 -34.44 15.08 -13.75
C ALA A 138 -34.47 14.96 -12.22
N ALA A 139 -35.16 15.87 -11.56
CA ALA A 139 -35.33 15.80 -10.11
C ALA A 139 -35.99 14.45 -9.72
N GLY A 140 -35.44 13.81 -8.68
CA GLY A 140 -35.90 12.48 -8.21
C GLY A 140 -35.23 11.29 -8.90
N THR A 141 -34.30 11.50 -9.83
CA THR A 141 -33.50 10.40 -10.39
C THR A 141 -32.56 9.84 -9.32
N VAL A 142 -32.58 8.51 -9.13
CA VAL A 142 -31.66 7.84 -8.21
C VAL A 142 -30.26 7.87 -8.83
N PHE A 143 -29.27 8.31 -8.06
CA PHE A 143 -27.88 8.30 -8.47
C PHE A 143 -27.28 6.90 -8.25
N VAL A 144 -26.49 6.45 -9.22
CA VAL A 144 -25.76 5.19 -9.14
C VAL A 144 -24.40 5.48 -8.53
N GLU A 145 -24.08 4.77 -7.45
CA GLU A 145 -22.76 4.82 -6.84
C GLU A 145 -21.79 3.87 -7.50
N PRO A 146 -20.48 4.19 -7.48
CA PRO A 146 -19.46 3.23 -7.89
C PRO A 146 -19.54 1.98 -7.02
N PRO A 147 -19.49 0.77 -7.60
CA PRO A 147 -19.55 -0.46 -6.82
C PRO A 147 -18.32 -0.60 -5.91
N ASP A 148 -18.51 -1.15 -4.70
CA ASP A 148 -17.48 -1.27 -3.68
C ASP A 148 -16.25 -2.07 -4.15
N TRP A 149 -16.46 -3.12 -4.96
CA TRP A 149 -15.34 -3.88 -5.53
C TRP A 149 -14.42 -3.02 -6.42
N LEU A 150 -14.98 -2.01 -7.09
CA LEU A 150 -14.20 -1.11 -7.91
C LEU A 150 -13.34 -0.19 -7.05
N LEU A 151 -13.92 0.38 -5.98
CA LEU A 151 -13.18 1.22 -5.03
C LEU A 151 -12.05 0.45 -4.38
N ASP A 152 -12.35 -0.70 -3.81
CA ASP A 152 -11.36 -1.52 -3.08
C ASP A 152 -10.27 -2.06 -4.02
N GLY A 153 -10.65 -2.48 -5.24
CA GLY A 153 -9.70 -2.99 -6.22
C GLY A 153 -8.77 -1.92 -6.79
N VAL A 154 -9.28 -0.72 -7.08
CA VAL A 154 -8.47 0.42 -7.54
C VAL A 154 -7.48 0.85 -6.45
N LEU A 155 -7.92 0.99 -5.18
CA LEU A 155 -7.04 1.33 -4.07
C LEU A 155 -5.96 0.27 -3.85
N ALA A 156 -6.28 -1.01 -3.97
CA ALA A 156 -5.30 -2.08 -3.85
C ALA A 156 -4.27 -2.10 -4.98
N LEU A 157 -4.61 -1.55 -6.17
CA LEU A 157 -3.70 -1.43 -7.30
C LEU A 157 -2.86 -0.15 -7.28
N ALA A 158 -3.14 0.81 -6.40
CA ALA A 158 -2.36 2.03 -6.27
C ALA A 158 -0.87 1.74 -6.01
N PRO A 159 0.06 2.56 -6.53
CA PRO A 159 1.49 2.39 -6.30
C PRO A 159 1.86 2.41 -4.81
N GLY A 160 2.85 1.60 -4.43
CA GLY A 160 3.36 1.57 -3.04
C GLY A 160 2.44 0.88 -2.02
N ARG A 161 1.35 0.25 -2.45
CA ARG A 161 0.48 -0.52 -1.55
C ARG A 161 1.01 -1.92 -1.31
N GLU A 162 0.98 -2.34 -0.06
CA GLU A 162 1.25 -3.71 0.34
C GLU A 162 0.10 -4.61 -0.13
N ARG A 163 0.43 -5.62 -0.94
CA ARG A 163 -0.55 -6.55 -1.53
C ARG A 163 -0.41 -7.97 -0.99
N GLU A 164 0.63 -8.19 -0.21
CA GLU A 164 1.00 -9.53 0.28
C GLU A 164 -0.12 -10.15 1.08
N TYR A 165 -0.71 -9.41 2.03
CA TYR A 165 -1.83 -9.90 2.83
C TYR A 165 -3.09 -10.22 2.01
N LEU A 166 -3.32 -9.53 0.87
CA LEU A 166 -4.43 -9.82 -0.05
C LEU A 166 -4.18 -11.12 -0.82
N LEU A 167 -2.94 -11.31 -1.30
CA LEU A 167 -2.54 -12.53 -1.98
C LEU A 167 -2.56 -13.73 -1.02
N GLU A 168 -2.13 -13.54 0.22
CA GLU A 168 -2.21 -14.54 1.27
C GLU A 168 -3.67 -14.93 1.56
N ALA A 169 -4.58 -13.97 1.67
CA ALA A 169 -6.00 -14.22 1.84
C ALA A 169 -6.59 -15.06 0.69
N LEU A 170 -6.19 -14.79 -0.57
CA LEU A 170 -6.59 -15.60 -1.72
C LEU A 170 -6.02 -17.02 -1.67
N THR A 171 -4.80 -17.19 -1.15
CA THR A 171 -4.13 -18.49 -1.05
C THR A 171 -4.75 -19.35 0.05
N THR A 172 -5.05 -18.72 1.19
CA THR A 172 -5.62 -19.40 2.37
C THR A 172 -7.09 -19.76 2.19
N ALA A 173 -7.80 -19.04 1.31
CA ALA A 173 -9.21 -19.29 1.05
C ALA A 173 -9.43 -20.66 0.38
N ASN A 174 -10.08 -21.58 1.11
CA ASN A 174 -10.38 -22.93 0.63
C ASN A 174 -11.44 -22.98 -0.48
N LYS A 175 -12.27 -21.94 -0.62
CA LYS A 175 -13.34 -21.87 -1.61
C LYS A 175 -13.17 -20.63 -2.49
N THR A 176 -13.33 -20.81 -3.78
CA THR A 176 -13.46 -19.72 -4.73
C THR A 176 -14.92 -19.27 -4.80
N VAL A 177 -15.15 -17.97 -4.72
CA VAL A 177 -16.47 -17.38 -4.90
C VAL A 177 -16.70 -17.20 -6.41
N PRO A 178 -17.82 -17.68 -6.99
CA PRO A 178 -18.15 -17.42 -8.40
C PRO A 178 -18.24 -15.92 -8.67
N LEU A 179 -17.84 -15.49 -9.88
CA LEU A 179 -17.79 -14.08 -10.25
C LEU A 179 -19.12 -13.36 -10.03
N GLU A 180 -20.23 -13.96 -10.47
CA GLU A 180 -21.56 -13.36 -10.31
C GLU A 180 -21.95 -13.19 -8.84
N THR A 181 -21.66 -14.18 -8.00
CA THR A 181 -21.89 -14.11 -6.55
C THR A 181 -21.06 -13.02 -5.92
N PHE A 182 -19.77 -12.92 -6.31
CA PHE A 182 -18.87 -11.87 -5.82
C PHE A 182 -19.37 -10.46 -6.17
N LEU A 183 -19.81 -10.24 -7.40
CA LEU A 183 -20.29 -8.94 -7.86
C LEU A 183 -21.56 -8.46 -7.12
N ARG A 184 -22.34 -9.37 -6.53
CA ARG A 184 -23.52 -9.07 -5.72
C ARG A 184 -23.25 -9.00 -4.23
N GLN A 185 -22.01 -9.27 -3.81
CA GLN A 185 -21.61 -9.29 -2.41
C GLN A 185 -21.60 -7.89 -1.82
N ARG A 186 -22.06 -7.75 -0.59
CA ARG A 186 -22.08 -6.49 0.18
C ARG A 186 -21.02 -6.55 1.27
N PRO A 187 -19.93 -5.77 1.16
CA PRO A 187 -18.82 -5.86 2.12
C PRO A 187 -19.19 -5.44 3.54
N GLU A 188 -20.21 -4.57 3.71
CA GLU A 188 -20.71 -4.14 5.01
C GLU A 188 -21.32 -5.28 5.83
N LEU A 189 -21.81 -6.34 5.18
CA LEU A 189 -22.38 -7.51 5.83
C LEU A 189 -21.35 -8.60 6.18
N LEU A 190 -20.08 -8.40 5.81
CA LEU A 190 -19.01 -9.36 6.03
C LEU A 190 -18.30 -9.09 7.35
N ASP A 191 -17.82 -10.15 7.99
CA ASP A 191 -16.88 -10.08 9.10
C ASP A 191 -15.49 -9.57 8.66
N SER A 192 -14.58 -9.38 9.59
CA SER A 192 -13.26 -8.83 9.30
C SER A 192 -12.47 -9.69 8.29
N ALA A 193 -12.51 -11.02 8.42
CA ALA A 193 -11.83 -11.93 7.50
C ALA A 193 -12.50 -11.92 6.11
N GLY A 194 -13.82 -11.91 6.07
CA GLY A 194 -14.61 -11.80 4.84
C GLY A 194 -14.33 -10.49 4.10
N ARG A 195 -14.14 -9.37 4.80
CA ARG A 195 -13.78 -8.07 4.20
C ARG A 195 -12.40 -8.09 3.57
N VAL A 196 -11.40 -8.71 4.23
CA VAL A 196 -10.07 -8.88 3.64
C VAL A 196 -10.14 -9.71 2.37
N LEU A 197 -10.88 -10.82 2.40
CA LEU A 197 -11.07 -11.68 1.23
C LEU A 197 -11.83 -10.95 0.11
N TYR A 198 -12.85 -10.16 0.45
CA TYR A 198 -13.56 -9.31 -0.51
C TYR A 198 -12.61 -8.32 -1.20
N ARG A 199 -11.77 -7.62 -0.46
CA ARG A 199 -10.74 -6.71 -1.01
C ARG A 199 -9.74 -7.45 -1.89
N ALA A 200 -9.35 -8.67 -1.52
CA ALA A 200 -8.47 -9.51 -2.33
C ALA A 200 -9.11 -9.94 -3.65
N HIS A 201 -10.39 -10.29 -3.65
CA HIS A 201 -11.17 -10.54 -4.86
C HIS A 201 -11.35 -9.26 -5.70
N SER A 202 -11.60 -8.12 -5.07
CA SER A 202 -11.70 -6.81 -5.74
C SER A 202 -10.41 -6.45 -6.46
N PHE A 203 -9.27 -6.63 -5.80
CA PHE A 203 -7.94 -6.50 -6.40
C PHE A 203 -7.79 -7.40 -7.64
N ALA A 204 -8.08 -8.70 -7.50
CA ALA A 204 -7.95 -9.66 -8.59
C ALA A 204 -8.88 -9.32 -9.78
N LEU A 205 -10.11 -8.84 -9.50
CA LEU A 205 -11.05 -8.44 -10.55
C LEU A 205 -10.55 -7.21 -11.31
N VAL A 206 -10.19 -6.12 -10.61
CA VAL A 206 -9.72 -4.89 -11.29
C VAL A 206 -8.43 -5.18 -12.06
N GLN A 207 -7.50 -5.98 -11.50
CA GLN A 207 -6.31 -6.43 -12.21
C GLN A 207 -6.66 -7.18 -13.51
N MET A 208 -7.60 -8.12 -13.46
CA MET A 208 -8.08 -8.87 -14.64
C MET A 208 -8.65 -7.95 -15.72
N LEU A 209 -9.43 -6.94 -15.31
CA LEU A 209 -10.04 -5.98 -16.24
C LEU A 209 -9.00 -5.07 -16.89
N VAL A 210 -8.00 -4.62 -16.12
CA VAL A 210 -6.94 -3.72 -16.60
C VAL A 210 -5.92 -4.45 -17.47
N ASP A 211 -5.57 -5.70 -17.14
CA ASP A 211 -4.60 -6.50 -17.90
C ASP A 211 -5.16 -6.96 -19.27
N GLY A 212 -6.47 -6.89 -19.44
CA GLY A 212 -7.13 -7.21 -20.70
C GLY A 212 -6.72 -6.26 -21.84
N ARG A 213 -6.96 -6.68 -23.09
CA ARG A 213 -6.70 -5.84 -24.27
C ARG A 213 -7.48 -4.53 -24.17
N ASP A 214 -6.77 -3.40 -24.17
CA ASP A 214 -7.33 -2.05 -23.94
C ASP A 214 -8.08 -1.91 -22.62
N GLY A 215 -7.68 -2.70 -21.61
CA GLY A 215 -8.35 -2.80 -20.31
C GLY A 215 -8.56 -1.47 -19.61
N PRO A 216 -7.52 -0.60 -19.48
CA PRO A 216 -7.66 0.72 -18.86
C PRO A 216 -8.72 1.59 -19.51
N GLY A 217 -8.74 1.66 -20.87
CA GLY A 217 -9.74 2.43 -21.62
C GLY A 217 -11.15 1.87 -21.46
N ARG A 218 -11.29 0.53 -21.45
CA ARG A 218 -12.58 -0.14 -21.22
C ARG A 218 -13.10 0.06 -19.81
N LEU A 219 -12.22 0.05 -18.82
CA LEU A 219 -12.59 0.36 -17.42
C LEU A 219 -13.10 1.78 -17.30
N ALA A 220 -12.43 2.75 -17.95
CA ALA A 220 -12.91 4.13 -17.98
C ALA A 220 -14.30 4.26 -18.66
N GLN A 221 -14.54 3.52 -19.77
CA GLN A 221 -15.84 3.48 -20.42
C GLN A 221 -16.91 2.83 -19.54
N TYR A 222 -16.60 1.70 -18.88
CA TYR A 222 -17.51 1.05 -17.95
C TYR A 222 -17.94 2.03 -16.85
N ILE A 223 -17.00 2.74 -16.23
CA ILE A 223 -17.27 3.72 -15.18
C ILE A 223 -18.18 4.84 -15.71
N ALA A 224 -17.89 5.38 -16.88
CA ALA A 224 -18.68 6.45 -17.48
C ALA A 224 -20.12 6.04 -17.85
N HIS A 225 -20.39 4.73 -18.04
CA HIS A 225 -21.72 4.21 -18.38
C HIS A 225 -22.46 3.58 -17.18
N LEU A 226 -21.92 3.69 -15.97
CA LEU A 226 -22.61 3.20 -14.76
C LEU A 226 -24.02 3.77 -14.57
N PRO A 227 -24.33 5.04 -14.92
CA PRO A 227 -25.69 5.58 -14.83
C PRO A 227 -26.74 4.82 -15.66
N ASP A 228 -26.32 4.24 -16.78
CA ASP A 228 -27.18 3.50 -17.70
C ASP A 228 -27.10 1.98 -17.45
N ALA A 229 -26.37 1.56 -16.43
CA ALA A 229 -26.16 0.16 -16.13
C ALA A 229 -27.45 -0.53 -15.66
N SER A 230 -27.65 -1.76 -16.09
CA SER A 230 -28.73 -2.62 -15.59
C SER A 230 -28.46 -3.10 -14.17
N ASN A 231 -29.48 -3.65 -13.50
CA ASN A 231 -29.33 -4.28 -12.19
C ASN A 231 -28.55 -5.61 -12.21
N GLU A 232 -28.00 -5.99 -13.38
CA GLU A 232 -27.24 -7.21 -13.59
C GLU A 232 -25.73 -6.88 -13.76
N PRO A 233 -24.94 -6.89 -12.66
CA PRO A 233 -23.54 -6.43 -12.70
C PRO A 233 -22.67 -7.19 -13.70
N LEU A 234 -22.85 -8.51 -13.81
CA LEU A 234 -22.08 -9.31 -14.76
C LEU A 234 -22.42 -8.99 -16.22
N THR A 235 -23.69 -8.69 -16.53
CA THR A 235 -24.14 -8.26 -17.87
C THR A 235 -23.49 -6.93 -18.23
N ASN A 236 -23.45 -5.99 -17.30
CA ASN A 236 -22.81 -4.69 -17.50
C ASN A 236 -21.29 -4.82 -17.75
N LEU A 237 -20.59 -5.70 -17.02
CA LEU A 237 -19.18 -5.99 -17.29
C LEU A 237 -18.98 -6.62 -18.67
N LYS A 238 -19.80 -7.60 -19.06
CA LYS A 238 -19.72 -8.23 -20.39
C LYS A 238 -19.90 -7.25 -21.53
N ALA A 239 -20.72 -6.22 -21.36
CA ALA A 239 -20.95 -5.19 -22.39
C ALA A 239 -19.65 -4.39 -22.69
N HIS A 240 -18.80 -4.18 -21.70
CA HIS A 240 -17.55 -3.41 -21.84
C HIS A 240 -16.31 -4.27 -22.02
N PHE A 241 -16.33 -5.53 -21.57
CA PHE A 241 -15.19 -6.44 -21.59
C PHE A 241 -15.51 -7.70 -22.41
N PRO A 242 -15.25 -7.70 -23.74
CA PRO A 242 -15.62 -8.79 -24.64
C PRO A 242 -15.07 -10.17 -24.26
N PHE A 243 -13.91 -10.24 -23.60
CA PHE A 243 -13.35 -11.52 -23.16
C PHE A 243 -14.23 -12.23 -22.11
N LEU A 244 -15.04 -11.47 -21.35
CA LEU A 244 -16.00 -12.05 -20.40
C LEU A 244 -17.25 -12.63 -21.08
N VAL A 245 -17.52 -12.27 -22.33
CA VAL A 245 -18.67 -12.81 -23.08
C VAL A 245 -18.47 -14.28 -23.38
N ALA A 246 -17.24 -14.66 -23.77
CA ALA A 246 -16.91 -16.04 -24.12
C ALA A 246 -16.94 -16.97 -22.90
N ASP A 247 -16.24 -16.61 -21.84
CA ASP A 247 -16.15 -17.38 -20.61
C ASP A 247 -15.76 -16.47 -19.43
N ALA A 248 -16.73 -15.89 -18.77
CA ALA A 248 -16.49 -15.01 -17.63
C ALA A 248 -15.96 -15.78 -16.41
N GLU A 249 -16.57 -16.92 -16.11
CA GLU A 249 -16.18 -17.71 -14.92
C GLU A 249 -14.81 -18.36 -15.09
N GLY A 250 -14.51 -18.93 -16.25
CA GLY A 250 -13.19 -19.48 -16.52
C GLY A 250 -12.08 -18.44 -16.49
N SER A 251 -12.32 -17.24 -17.02
CA SER A 251 -11.39 -16.09 -16.93
C SER A 251 -11.16 -15.69 -15.48
N TRP A 252 -12.21 -15.63 -14.68
CA TRP A 252 -12.16 -15.33 -13.25
C TRP A 252 -11.35 -16.37 -12.47
N GLN A 253 -11.67 -17.65 -12.65
CA GLN A 253 -10.97 -18.76 -11.99
C GLN A 253 -9.49 -18.82 -12.39
N LEU A 254 -9.17 -18.51 -13.64
CA LEU A 254 -7.78 -18.44 -14.10
C LEU A 254 -7.04 -17.29 -13.41
N THR A 255 -7.68 -16.14 -13.26
CA THR A 255 -7.10 -14.97 -12.58
C THR A 255 -6.82 -15.28 -11.10
N LEU A 256 -7.77 -15.87 -10.39
CA LEU A 256 -7.58 -16.27 -9.00
C LEU A 256 -6.46 -17.30 -8.84
N ARG A 257 -6.38 -18.27 -9.75
CA ARG A 257 -5.26 -19.24 -9.75
C ARG A 257 -3.92 -18.57 -9.97
N ARG A 258 -3.85 -17.60 -10.89
CA ARG A 258 -2.62 -16.83 -11.13
C ARG A 258 -2.23 -16.01 -9.90
N ALA A 259 -3.18 -15.32 -9.27
CA ALA A 259 -2.96 -14.55 -8.06
C ALA A 259 -2.45 -15.41 -6.90
N ARG A 260 -3.01 -16.61 -6.70
CA ARG A 260 -2.53 -17.61 -5.72
C ARG A 260 -1.12 -18.09 -6.01
N ASN A 261 -0.79 -18.30 -7.28
CA ASN A 261 0.54 -18.75 -7.69
C ASN A 261 1.56 -17.61 -7.69
N PHE A 262 1.13 -16.34 -7.58
CA PHE A 262 2.01 -15.18 -7.55
C PHE A 262 2.88 -15.13 -6.27
N GLN A 263 2.51 -15.83 -5.21
CA GLN A 263 3.38 -16.07 -4.04
C GLN A 263 4.70 -16.78 -4.41
N ALA A 264 4.73 -17.52 -5.52
CA ALA A 264 5.96 -18.14 -6.01
C ALA A 264 7.02 -17.12 -6.48
N TYR A 265 6.65 -15.84 -6.61
CA TYR A 265 7.53 -14.72 -6.98
C TYR A 265 7.69 -13.69 -5.86
N GLN A 266 7.30 -14.02 -4.63
CA GLN A 266 7.63 -13.16 -3.49
C GLN A 266 9.16 -13.02 -3.43
N LEU A 267 9.59 -11.77 -3.36
CA LEU A 267 10.98 -11.49 -3.05
C LEU A 267 11.25 -12.05 -1.65
N LEU A 268 12.30 -12.82 -1.55
CA LEU A 268 12.77 -13.33 -0.25
C LEU A 268 13.05 -12.13 0.68
N THR A 269 12.69 -12.26 1.94
CA THR A 269 13.16 -11.33 2.98
C THR A 269 14.68 -11.26 2.97
N PHE A 270 15.27 -10.27 3.66
CA PHE A 270 16.73 -10.21 3.75
C PHE A 270 17.31 -11.48 4.39
N ALA A 271 16.73 -11.93 5.50
CA ALA A 271 17.16 -13.13 6.23
C ALA A 271 17.07 -14.40 5.36
N GLU A 272 15.94 -14.61 4.69
CA GLU A 272 15.75 -15.74 3.76
C GLU A 272 16.70 -15.68 2.57
N SER A 273 16.95 -14.48 2.03
CA SER A 273 17.92 -14.28 0.95
C SER A 273 19.34 -14.61 1.40
N GLU A 274 19.74 -14.19 2.60
CA GLU A 274 21.04 -14.51 3.19
C GLU A 274 21.20 -16.02 3.41
N GLN A 275 20.21 -16.66 3.99
CA GLN A 275 20.22 -18.12 4.18
C GLN A 275 20.32 -18.85 2.85
N ARG A 276 19.51 -18.47 1.87
CA ARG A 276 19.49 -19.11 0.56
C ARG A 276 20.79 -18.90 -0.21
N LEU A 277 21.37 -17.69 -0.12
CA LEU A 277 22.68 -17.41 -0.70
C LEU A 277 23.78 -18.26 -0.06
N ALA A 278 23.77 -18.40 1.26
CA ALA A 278 24.74 -19.25 1.98
C ALA A 278 24.62 -20.72 1.56
N GLU A 279 23.41 -21.24 1.39
CA GLU A 279 23.17 -22.59 0.87
C GLU A 279 23.72 -22.78 -0.55
N LEU A 280 23.49 -21.81 -1.45
CA LEU A 280 23.95 -21.85 -2.83
C LEU A 280 25.48 -21.82 -2.92
N LEU A 281 26.15 -20.98 -2.11
CA LEU A 281 27.58 -20.84 -2.09
C LEU A 281 28.33 -22.06 -1.54
N SER A 282 27.61 -22.99 -0.89
CA SER A 282 28.11 -24.31 -0.47
C SER A 282 28.10 -25.28 -1.66
N VAL A 283 29.15 -25.23 -2.50
CA VAL A 283 29.22 -25.97 -3.76
C VAL A 283 29.33 -27.47 -3.51
N LYS A 284 28.31 -28.24 -3.86
CA LYS A 284 28.33 -29.70 -3.79
C LYS A 284 28.98 -30.27 -5.06
N ILE A 285 30.13 -30.92 -4.90
CA ILE A 285 30.88 -31.53 -5.99
C ILE A 285 30.65 -33.03 -5.93
N SER A 286 29.92 -33.58 -6.90
CA SER A 286 29.75 -35.03 -7.05
C SER A 286 30.84 -35.55 -8.00
N GLN A 287 31.70 -36.47 -7.53
CA GLN A 287 32.63 -37.22 -8.35
C GLN A 287 32.17 -38.67 -8.41
N ALA A 288 32.34 -39.30 -9.59
CA ALA A 288 32.11 -40.73 -9.73
C ALA A 288 33.00 -41.49 -8.74
N ASN A 289 32.44 -42.30 -7.86
CA ASN A 289 33.09 -43.12 -6.83
C ASN A 289 33.70 -42.39 -5.61
N LYS A 290 33.28 -41.14 -5.31
CA LYS A 290 33.63 -40.47 -4.05
C LYS A 290 32.35 -39.84 -3.41
N PRO A 291 32.30 -39.77 -2.07
CA PRO A 291 31.23 -39.05 -1.41
C PRO A 291 31.22 -37.58 -1.87
N ALA A 292 30.02 -36.97 -1.91
CA ALA A 292 29.89 -35.57 -2.34
C ALA A 292 30.70 -34.66 -1.40
N GLU A 293 31.69 -33.99 -1.96
CA GLU A 293 32.53 -33.00 -1.26
C GLU A 293 31.88 -31.64 -1.35
N VAL A 294 31.78 -30.92 -0.22
CA VAL A 294 31.33 -29.53 -0.18
C VAL A 294 32.57 -28.63 -0.21
N ALA A 295 32.70 -27.82 -1.25
CA ALA A 295 33.80 -26.86 -1.38
C ALA A 295 33.26 -25.42 -1.37
N SER A 296 34.03 -24.51 -0.77
CA SER A 296 33.76 -23.08 -0.85
C SER A 296 34.31 -22.49 -2.18
N LEU A 297 33.78 -21.35 -2.62
CA LEU A 297 34.31 -20.64 -3.78
C LEU A 297 35.80 -20.21 -3.56
N ASP A 298 36.16 -19.91 -2.32
CA ASP A 298 37.55 -19.52 -1.96
C ASP A 298 38.50 -20.69 -2.11
N ASP A 299 38.10 -21.92 -1.75
CA ASP A 299 38.92 -23.12 -1.96
C ASP A 299 39.10 -23.41 -3.45
N LEU A 300 38.04 -23.25 -4.24
CA LEU A 300 38.09 -23.44 -5.70
C LEU A 300 38.93 -22.36 -6.38
N ALA A 301 39.02 -21.14 -5.84
CA ALA A 301 39.85 -20.07 -6.38
C ALA A 301 41.37 -20.35 -6.16
N LYS A 302 41.76 -21.10 -5.11
CA LYS A 302 43.15 -21.38 -4.74
C LYS A 302 43.76 -22.55 -5.51
N ARG A 303 42.95 -23.45 -6.05
CA ARG A 303 43.44 -24.66 -6.73
C ARG A 303 43.03 -24.76 -8.20
N LYS A 304 43.63 -25.65 -8.96
CA LYS A 304 43.26 -25.92 -10.36
C LYS A 304 41.90 -26.61 -10.37
N ILE A 305 40.98 -26.09 -11.16
CA ILE A 305 39.60 -26.56 -11.23
C ILE A 305 39.50 -27.77 -12.16
N SER A 306 38.92 -28.86 -11.66
CA SER A 306 38.66 -30.10 -12.41
C SER A 306 37.43 -29.96 -13.33
N PRO A 307 37.27 -30.89 -14.31
CA PRO A 307 36.04 -30.85 -15.15
C PRO A 307 34.74 -30.98 -14.37
N GLY A 308 34.68 -31.79 -13.30
CA GLY A 308 33.53 -31.95 -12.45
C GLY A 308 33.17 -30.65 -11.67
N GLU A 309 34.21 -29.95 -11.19
CA GLU A 309 34.06 -28.66 -10.52
C GLU A 309 33.59 -27.56 -11.48
N LYS A 310 34.04 -27.57 -12.74
CA LYS A 310 33.52 -26.65 -13.77
C LYS A 310 32.00 -26.85 -14.00
N MET A 311 31.58 -28.12 -14.03
CA MET A 311 30.14 -28.41 -14.17
C MET A 311 29.35 -27.94 -12.94
N ALA A 312 29.88 -28.14 -11.71
CA ALA A 312 29.24 -27.66 -10.47
C ALA A 312 29.16 -26.13 -10.45
N LEU A 313 30.23 -25.43 -10.83
CA LEU A 313 30.28 -23.98 -10.97
C LEU A 313 29.27 -23.47 -12.03
N GLY A 314 29.12 -24.20 -13.15
CA GLY A 314 28.10 -23.88 -14.17
C GLY A 314 26.66 -24.04 -13.69
N ARG A 315 26.39 -25.00 -12.78
CA ARG A 315 25.09 -25.13 -12.11
C ARG A 315 24.89 -23.97 -11.15
N LEU A 316 25.85 -23.72 -10.26
CA LEU A 316 25.79 -22.61 -9.32
C LEU A 316 25.56 -21.26 -10.02
N ASN A 317 26.22 -21.03 -11.15
CA ASN A 317 26.00 -19.79 -11.92
C ASN A 317 24.56 -19.64 -12.38
N ARG A 318 23.91 -20.70 -12.88
CA ARG A 318 22.50 -20.67 -13.25
C ARG A 318 21.58 -20.47 -12.04
N ASP A 319 21.89 -21.14 -10.92
CA ASP A 319 21.10 -21.04 -9.69
C ASP A 319 21.19 -19.62 -9.10
N LEU A 320 22.37 -18.97 -9.18
CA LEU A 320 22.56 -17.57 -8.79
C LEU A 320 21.80 -16.61 -9.69
N LEU A 321 21.72 -16.85 -11.01
CA LEU A 321 20.90 -16.04 -11.92
C LEU A 321 19.40 -16.09 -11.54
N VAL A 322 18.89 -17.29 -11.22
CA VAL A 322 17.52 -17.45 -10.74
C VAL A 322 17.35 -16.77 -9.38
N PHE A 323 18.29 -16.98 -8.46
CA PHE A 323 18.26 -16.37 -7.13
C PHE A 323 18.21 -14.84 -7.18
N VAL A 324 18.97 -14.17 -8.05
CA VAL A 324 18.95 -12.70 -8.21
C VAL A 324 17.55 -12.18 -8.50
N THR A 325 16.70 -12.94 -9.20
CA THR A 325 15.32 -12.51 -9.49
C THR A 325 14.43 -12.55 -8.25
N GLN A 326 14.69 -13.45 -7.30
CA GLN A 326 13.89 -13.68 -6.10
C GLN A 326 14.47 -13.00 -4.85
N ALA A 327 15.79 -12.69 -4.87
CA ALA A 327 16.51 -12.13 -3.73
C ALA A 327 15.99 -10.74 -3.34
N ASN A 328 16.12 -10.42 -2.04
CA ASN A 328 15.91 -9.08 -1.52
C ASN A 328 16.68 -8.04 -2.34
N PRO A 329 16.08 -6.92 -2.73
CA PRO A 329 16.71 -5.90 -3.57
C PRO A 329 18.09 -5.43 -3.07
N VAL A 330 18.27 -5.35 -1.75
CA VAL A 330 19.53 -4.92 -1.12
C VAL A 330 20.65 -5.94 -1.33
N LEU A 331 20.32 -7.24 -1.43
CA LEU A 331 21.30 -8.31 -1.61
C LEU A 331 21.62 -8.62 -3.09
N ARG A 332 20.79 -8.17 -4.03
CA ARG A 332 20.94 -8.43 -5.46
C ARG A 332 22.31 -8.03 -6.05
N PRO A 333 22.89 -6.85 -5.72
CA PRO A 333 24.21 -6.50 -6.21
C PRO A 333 25.27 -7.53 -5.80
N ILE A 334 25.25 -7.96 -4.53
CA ILE A 334 26.16 -8.96 -3.97
C ILE A 334 26.00 -10.31 -4.70
N ALA A 335 24.76 -10.75 -4.90
CA ALA A 335 24.45 -11.99 -5.59
C ALA A 335 24.94 -11.98 -7.05
N ARG A 336 24.86 -10.83 -7.75
CA ARG A 336 25.41 -10.64 -9.11
C ARG A 336 26.93 -10.72 -9.14
N GLU A 337 27.61 -10.19 -8.13
CA GLU A 337 29.07 -10.31 -8.04
C GLU A 337 29.50 -11.76 -7.81
N TYR A 338 28.80 -12.53 -6.97
CA TYR A 338 29.06 -13.98 -6.84
C TYR A 338 28.80 -14.73 -8.14
N GLU A 339 27.78 -14.37 -8.91
CA GLU A 339 27.50 -14.93 -10.24
C GLU A 339 28.70 -14.67 -11.20
N GLN A 340 29.17 -13.43 -11.27
CA GLN A 340 30.33 -13.07 -12.11
C GLN A 340 31.60 -13.82 -11.70
N ILE A 341 31.88 -13.92 -10.40
CA ILE A 341 33.01 -14.68 -9.87
C ILE A 341 32.91 -16.17 -10.28
N THR A 342 31.71 -16.74 -10.11
CA THR A 342 31.45 -18.14 -10.47
C THR A 342 31.65 -18.38 -11.96
N ALA A 343 31.19 -17.45 -12.81
CA ALA A 343 31.45 -17.51 -14.27
C ALA A 343 32.94 -17.41 -14.62
N LEU A 344 33.72 -16.59 -13.92
CA LEU A 344 35.18 -16.48 -14.10
C LEU A 344 35.87 -17.78 -13.71
N LEU A 345 35.54 -18.36 -12.56
CA LEU A 345 36.08 -19.62 -12.08
C LEU A 345 35.74 -20.77 -13.04
N ALA A 346 34.52 -20.87 -13.53
CA ALA A 346 34.14 -21.88 -14.53
C ALA A 346 34.95 -21.80 -15.81
N ARG A 347 35.39 -20.60 -16.21
CA ARG A 347 36.30 -20.36 -17.35
C ARG A 347 37.78 -20.58 -17.00
N GLY A 348 38.11 -20.95 -15.75
CA GLY A 348 39.46 -21.15 -15.29
C GLY A 348 40.25 -19.86 -14.98
N LYS A 349 39.57 -18.70 -14.97
CA LYS A 349 40.21 -17.41 -14.62
C LYS A 349 40.18 -17.23 -13.10
N ARG A 350 41.38 -17.21 -12.47
CA ARG A 350 41.53 -17.17 -11.00
C ARG A 350 42.21 -15.90 -10.49
N ARG A 351 42.86 -15.13 -11.37
CA ARG A 351 43.65 -13.96 -10.97
C ARG A 351 42.76 -12.92 -10.33
N GLY A 352 43.04 -12.55 -9.08
CA GLY A 352 42.28 -11.53 -8.32
C GLY A 352 40.99 -12.01 -7.68
N VAL A 353 40.52 -13.23 -7.98
CA VAL A 353 39.24 -13.77 -7.47
C VAL A 353 39.22 -13.87 -5.96
N THR A 354 40.26 -14.38 -5.31
CA THR A 354 40.36 -14.49 -3.85
C THR A 354 40.23 -13.14 -3.15
N LYS A 355 40.91 -12.10 -3.69
CA LYS A 355 40.78 -10.73 -3.13
C LYS A 355 39.36 -10.18 -3.29
N HIS A 356 38.72 -10.48 -4.42
CA HIS A 356 37.34 -10.03 -4.68
C HIS A 356 36.36 -10.76 -3.77
N LEU A 357 36.49 -12.08 -3.56
CA LEU A 357 35.71 -12.86 -2.63
C LEU A 357 35.81 -12.32 -1.18
N SER A 358 37.05 -12.02 -0.71
CA SER A 358 37.22 -11.49 0.63
C SER A 358 36.60 -10.11 0.82
N HIS A 359 36.65 -9.24 -0.19
CA HIS A 359 35.97 -7.94 -0.18
C HIS A 359 34.45 -8.10 -0.16
N LEU A 360 33.93 -8.99 -0.99
CA LEU A 360 32.49 -9.26 -1.10
C LEU A 360 31.93 -9.85 0.21
N ASP A 361 32.68 -10.73 0.85
CA ASP A 361 32.33 -11.32 2.14
C ASP A 361 32.28 -10.26 3.27
N ALA A 362 33.24 -9.32 3.26
CA ALA A 362 33.25 -8.19 4.18
C ALA A 362 32.03 -7.27 3.96
N THR A 363 31.73 -6.94 2.69
CA THR A 363 30.57 -6.12 2.32
C THR A 363 29.27 -6.79 2.75
N ARG A 364 29.15 -8.11 2.54
CA ARG A 364 27.98 -8.91 2.94
C ARG A 364 27.77 -8.87 4.46
N LYS A 365 28.85 -9.04 5.26
CA LYS A 365 28.79 -8.97 6.72
C LYS A 365 28.38 -7.58 7.22
N GLN A 366 28.92 -6.51 6.61
CA GLN A 366 28.50 -5.14 6.95
C GLN A 366 27.04 -4.88 6.63
N LEU A 367 26.56 -5.40 5.50
CA LEU A 367 25.17 -5.27 5.11
C LEU A 367 24.26 -6.02 6.09
N ALA A 368 24.61 -7.26 6.46
CA ALA A 368 23.84 -8.05 7.42
C ALA A 368 23.74 -7.34 8.79
N ALA A 369 24.84 -6.77 9.27
CA ALA A 369 24.84 -6.00 10.51
C ALA A 369 23.88 -4.79 10.44
N ARG A 370 23.94 -4.02 9.33
CA ARG A 370 23.02 -2.88 9.12
C ARG A 370 21.55 -3.29 9.05
N MET A 371 21.24 -4.40 8.41
CA MET A 371 19.86 -4.90 8.34
C MET A 371 19.36 -5.34 9.71
N SER A 372 20.22 -5.98 10.52
CA SER A 372 19.88 -6.30 11.90
C SER A 372 19.62 -5.05 12.74
N ASP A 373 20.45 -3.99 12.63
CA ASP A 373 20.25 -2.73 13.30
C ASP A 373 18.91 -2.06 12.90
N ILE A 374 18.52 -2.16 11.61
CA ILE A 374 17.25 -1.63 11.11
C ILE A 374 16.07 -2.45 11.68
N ASP A 375 16.16 -3.78 11.68
CA ASP A 375 15.12 -4.64 12.22
C ASP A 375 14.93 -4.40 13.72
N ASP A 376 16.01 -4.22 14.49
CA ASP A 376 15.96 -3.88 15.90
C ASP A 376 15.32 -2.50 16.15
N TYR A 377 15.68 -1.49 15.33
CA TYR A 377 15.04 -0.18 15.37
C TYR A 377 13.55 -0.23 15.03
N MET A 378 13.16 -0.96 13.99
CA MET A 378 11.76 -1.10 13.60
C MET A 378 10.95 -1.82 14.68
N ASN A 379 11.49 -2.89 15.28
CA ASN A 379 10.88 -3.59 16.41
C ASN A 379 10.70 -2.67 17.61
N TRP A 380 11.72 -1.86 17.94
CA TRP A 380 11.63 -0.85 18.99
C TRP A 380 10.58 0.22 18.67
N PHE A 381 10.56 0.72 17.44
CA PHE A 381 9.59 1.72 16.99
C PHE A 381 8.16 1.19 17.08
N GLU A 382 7.90 -0.01 16.57
CA GLU A 382 6.59 -0.67 16.66
C GLU A 382 6.17 -0.87 18.12
N ALA A 383 7.10 -1.28 18.97
CA ALA A 383 6.86 -1.47 20.39
C ALA A 383 6.45 -0.18 21.11
N THR A 384 7.07 0.94 20.75
CA THR A 384 6.80 2.25 21.39
C THR A 384 5.55 2.92 20.84
N GLN A 385 5.13 2.60 19.61
CA GLN A 385 3.96 3.20 18.97
C GLN A 385 2.66 2.38 19.15
N MET A 386 2.75 1.08 19.43
CA MET A 386 1.59 0.23 19.66
C MET A 386 1.08 0.32 21.10
N LYS A 387 -0.06 0.95 21.30
CA LYS A 387 -0.80 0.94 22.59
C LYS A 387 -1.39 -0.45 22.95
N ASN A 388 -1.35 -1.44 22.05
CA ASN A 388 -1.77 -2.82 22.29
C ASN A 388 -0.73 -3.76 21.67
N GLY A 389 0.17 -4.29 22.48
CA GLY A 389 1.21 -5.21 22.05
C GLY A 389 0.65 -6.51 21.47
N SER A 390 1.08 -6.88 20.27
CA SER A 390 0.89 -8.25 19.77
C SER A 390 1.66 -9.23 20.65
N GLY A 391 1.15 -10.48 20.80
CA GLY A 391 1.78 -11.50 21.67
C GLY A 391 3.25 -11.81 21.35
N ASN A 392 3.72 -11.49 20.15
CA ASN A 392 5.13 -11.63 19.73
C ASN A 392 6.06 -10.64 20.46
N PHE A 393 5.58 -9.43 20.77
CA PHE A 393 6.34 -8.44 21.53
C PHE A 393 6.51 -8.84 23.02
N ALA A 394 5.48 -9.43 23.62
CA ALA A 394 5.58 -9.97 24.99
C ALA A 394 6.64 -11.09 25.10
N ASN A 395 6.82 -11.88 24.03
CA ASN A 395 7.87 -12.91 23.98
C ASN A 395 9.27 -12.30 23.76
N TYR A 396 9.37 -11.21 22.99
CA TYR A 396 10.62 -10.45 22.82
C TYR A 396 11.08 -9.81 24.13
N LEU A 397 10.18 -9.12 24.87
CA LEU A 397 10.48 -8.54 26.17
C LEU A 397 10.96 -9.62 27.18
N LYS A 398 10.31 -10.78 27.21
CA LYS A 398 10.76 -11.90 28.05
C LYS A 398 12.15 -12.41 27.66
N ALA A 399 12.47 -12.44 26.36
CA ALA A 399 13.79 -12.86 25.89
C ALA A 399 14.88 -11.81 26.23
N VAL A 400 14.56 -10.53 26.14
CA VAL A 400 15.44 -9.40 26.54
C VAL A 400 15.68 -9.42 28.05
N ASP A 401 14.65 -9.58 28.87
CA ASP A 401 14.77 -9.70 30.32
C ASP A 401 15.61 -10.92 30.75
N GLN A 402 15.46 -12.04 30.04
CA GLN A 402 16.28 -13.24 30.26
C GLN A 402 17.75 -13.05 29.84
N SER A 403 18.01 -12.24 28.83
CA SER A 403 19.38 -11.91 28.40
C SER A 403 20.07 -10.86 29.28
N GLN A 404 19.30 -9.93 29.85
CA GLN A 404 19.84 -8.91 30.78
C GLN A 404 20.24 -9.48 32.15
N SER A 405 19.69 -10.61 32.57
CA SER A 405 20.06 -11.26 33.83
C SER A 405 21.50 -11.83 33.87
N SER A 406 22.21 -11.85 32.74
CA SER A 406 23.60 -12.34 32.62
C SER A 406 24.62 -11.30 32.15
N ALA A 407 24.21 -10.06 31.85
CA ALA A 407 25.13 -9.02 31.42
C ALA A 407 25.58 -8.14 32.60
N SER A 408 26.88 -8.15 32.92
CA SER A 408 27.51 -7.24 33.88
C SER A 408 27.16 -5.79 33.52
N LYS A 409 26.74 -4.99 34.52
CA LYS A 409 26.44 -3.56 34.41
C LYS A 409 27.56 -2.85 33.60
N ARG A 410 27.23 -2.46 32.36
CA ARG A 410 28.07 -1.54 31.59
C ARG A 410 27.85 -0.14 32.15
N HIS A 411 28.91 0.48 32.69
CA HIS A 411 28.93 1.88 33.07
C HIS A 411 29.38 2.73 31.88
N ASP A 412 28.53 2.87 30.87
CA ASP A 412 28.75 3.89 29.85
C ASP A 412 27.85 5.12 30.15
N PRO A 413 28.24 6.33 29.69
CA PRO A 413 27.48 7.56 29.98
C PRO A 413 26.03 7.56 29.48
N LEU A 414 25.68 6.71 28.52
CA LEU A 414 24.34 6.60 27.96
C LEU A 414 23.42 5.77 28.85
N SER A 415 23.90 4.67 29.44
CA SER A 415 23.12 3.88 30.38
C SER A 415 22.81 4.65 31.67
N VAL A 416 23.76 5.45 32.16
CA VAL A 416 23.52 6.34 33.31
C VAL A 416 22.46 7.41 33.03
N TYR A 417 22.41 7.90 31.80
CA TYR A 417 21.39 8.89 31.40
C TYR A 417 20.00 8.27 31.24
N VAL A 418 19.90 7.05 30.72
CA VAL A 418 18.64 6.31 30.57
C VAL A 418 18.10 5.90 31.93
N ASP A 419 18.93 5.38 32.82
CA ASP A 419 18.56 5.03 34.20
C ASP A 419 18.04 6.26 34.97
N ALA A 420 18.65 7.46 34.76
CA ALA A 420 18.20 8.71 35.38
C ALA A 420 16.85 9.23 34.79
N LEU A 421 16.53 8.89 33.56
CA LEU A 421 15.22 9.20 32.93
C LEU A 421 14.11 8.24 33.40
N GLU A 422 14.43 6.97 33.59
CA GLU A 422 13.48 5.99 34.13
C GLU A 422 13.08 6.34 35.57
N ASP A 423 14.03 6.74 36.42
CA ASP A 423 13.75 7.21 37.81
C ASP A 423 12.88 8.50 37.84
N GLN A 424 12.86 9.32 36.77
CA GLN A 424 12.01 10.52 36.70
C GLN A 424 10.59 10.22 36.21
N VAL A 425 10.34 9.07 35.56
CA VAL A 425 9.03 8.69 35.05
C VAL A 425 8.25 7.80 36.02
N GLU A 426 8.94 7.16 37.01
CA GLU A 426 8.32 6.33 38.07
C GLU A 426 7.92 7.12 39.32
N ASN A 427 8.26 8.40 39.46
CA ASN A 427 7.80 9.31 40.49
C ASN A 427 6.78 10.31 39.92
#